data_d665faa8f6cf9ac03e471f4e5e32f515
#
_entry.id   d665faa8f6cf9ac03e471f4e5e32f515
#
_cell.length_a   1.000
_cell.length_b   1.000
_cell.length_c   1.000
_cell.angle_alpha   90.00
_cell.angle_beta   90.00
_cell.angle_gamma   90.00
#
_symmetry.space_group_name_H-M   'P 1'
#
loop_
_entity.id
_entity.type
_entity.pdbx_description
1 polymer ?
#
loop_
_entity_poly.entity_id
_entity_poly.type
_entity_poly.pdbx_seq_one_letter_code
_entity_poly.pdbx_strand_id
1 'polypeptide(L)'
;MEIHFNNTYLEKIYLGLPVSGKPRYNIEVTEKFRKRIVLLENIENIADLRNFKGLNFEPLKGTKKGLYSIRIDMKYRLEFSIGKNKVTLLGIIIVKDLSNHYR
;
A
#
# COMPACT_ATOMS: atom_id res chain seq x y z
N MET A 1 -6.45 4.18 9.21
CA MET A 1 -7.55 4.17 8.22
C MET A 1 -7.92 2.73 7.88
N GLU A 2 -9.14 2.51 7.45
CA GLU A 2 -9.60 1.19 6.98
C GLU A 2 -8.83 0.78 5.74
N ILE A 3 -8.42 -0.49 5.66
CA ILE A 3 -7.64 -1.01 4.54
C ILE A 3 -8.48 -2.04 3.78
N HIS A 4 -8.58 -1.85 2.47
CA HIS A 4 -9.18 -2.82 1.56
C HIS A 4 -8.13 -3.24 0.54
N PHE A 5 -8.13 -4.50 0.16
CA PHE A 5 -7.20 -5.02 -0.85
C PHE A 5 -7.95 -5.25 -2.16
N ASN A 6 -7.49 -4.59 -3.22
CA ASN A 6 -7.92 -4.87 -4.58
C ASN A 6 -6.82 -5.65 -5.32
N ASN A 7 -6.18 -6.55 -4.59
CA ASN A 7 -5.11 -7.41 -5.08
C ASN A 7 -5.07 -8.63 -4.15
N THR A 8 -5.57 -9.74 -4.62
CA THR A 8 -5.71 -10.96 -3.81
C THR A 8 -4.37 -11.50 -3.34
N TYR A 9 -3.34 -11.41 -4.18
CA TYR A 9 -2.00 -11.87 -3.81
C TYR A 9 -1.45 -11.06 -2.62
N LEU A 10 -1.57 -9.74 -2.68
CA LEU A 10 -1.10 -8.88 -1.59
C LEU A 10 -1.90 -9.08 -0.31
N GLU A 11 -3.18 -9.32 -0.42
CA GLU A 11 -4.01 -9.63 0.75
C GLU A 11 -3.54 -10.90 1.44
N LYS A 12 -3.29 -11.96 0.67
CA LYS A 12 -2.78 -13.22 1.20
C LYS A 12 -1.43 -13.05 1.89
N ILE A 13 -0.51 -12.30 1.28
CA ILE A 13 0.80 -12.03 1.89
C ILE A 13 0.61 -11.30 3.23
N TYR A 14 -0.24 -10.30 3.26
CA TYR A 14 -0.49 -9.54 4.48
C TYR A 14 -1.04 -10.43 5.60
N LEU A 15 -1.96 -11.32 5.25
CA LEU A 15 -2.59 -12.23 6.21
C LEU A 15 -1.72 -13.43 6.56
N GLY A 16 -0.58 -13.61 5.90
CA GLY A 16 0.28 -14.77 6.11
C GLY A 16 -0.27 -16.06 5.55
N LEU A 17 -1.16 -15.97 4.56
CA LEU A 17 -1.77 -17.12 3.92
C LEU A 17 -0.87 -17.67 2.81
N PRO A 18 -0.97 -19.00 2.51
CA PRO A 18 -0.20 -19.60 1.43
C PRO A 18 -0.57 -18.96 0.07
N VAL A 19 0.44 -18.79 -0.78
CA VAL A 19 0.25 -18.38 -2.16
C VAL A 19 0.78 -19.48 -3.07
N SER A 20 0.11 -19.66 -4.22
CA SER A 20 0.53 -20.69 -5.18
C SER A 20 1.73 -20.21 -6.00
N GLY A 21 2.57 -21.16 -6.40
CA GLY A 21 3.72 -20.89 -7.24
C GLY A 21 4.89 -20.31 -6.48
N LYS A 22 5.86 -19.80 -7.24
CA LYS A 22 7.06 -19.17 -6.69
C LYS A 22 6.72 -17.82 -6.08
N PRO A 23 7.22 -17.51 -4.89
CA PRO A 23 6.97 -16.20 -4.29
C PRO A 23 7.43 -15.05 -5.19
N ARG A 24 6.57 -14.05 -5.35
CA ARG A 24 6.84 -12.87 -6.18
C ARG A 24 7.81 -11.89 -5.51
N TYR A 25 7.84 -11.89 -4.19
CA TYR A 25 8.66 -10.97 -3.40
C TYR A 25 9.48 -11.75 -2.40
N ASN A 26 10.69 -11.29 -2.12
CA ASN A 26 11.49 -11.91 -1.07
C ASN A 26 10.93 -11.57 0.31
N ILE A 27 11.41 -12.28 1.34
CA ILE A 27 10.90 -12.15 2.70
C ILE A 27 11.07 -10.73 3.25
N GLU A 28 12.17 -10.06 2.91
CA GLU A 28 12.43 -8.71 3.39
C GLU A 28 11.41 -7.71 2.85
N VAL A 29 11.09 -7.80 1.57
CA VAL A 29 10.08 -6.96 0.93
C VAL A 29 8.70 -7.23 1.56
N THR A 30 8.37 -8.50 1.75
CA THR A 30 7.10 -8.91 2.35
C THR A 30 6.94 -8.34 3.76
N GLU A 31 7.99 -8.41 4.58
CA GLU A 31 7.95 -7.87 5.94
C GLU A 31 7.80 -6.36 5.96
N LYS A 32 8.51 -5.66 5.09
CA LYS A 32 8.40 -4.21 4.97
C LYS A 32 7.01 -3.81 4.48
N PHE A 33 6.47 -4.56 3.53
CA PHE A 33 5.10 -4.35 3.05
C PHE A 33 4.10 -4.45 4.20
N ARG A 34 4.19 -5.49 5.02
CA ARG A 34 3.31 -5.65 6.18
C ARG A 34 3.40 -4.48 7.14
N LYS A 35 4.61 -4.00 7.42
CA LYS A 35 4.81 -2.84 8.30
C LYS A 35 4.16 -1.58 7.73
N ARG A 36 4.22 -1.40 6.42
CA ARG A 36 3.58 -0.25 5.79
C ARG A 36 2.06 -0.33 5.87
N ILE A 37 1.48 -1.52 5.70
CA ILE A 37 0.03 -1.70 5.87
C ILE A 37 -0.38 -1.36 7.31
N VAL A 38 0.36 -1.84 8.31
CA VAL A 38 0.07 -1.52 9.71
C VAL A 38 0.14 0.00 9.94
N LEU A 39 1.13 0.67 9.36
CA LEU A 39 1.24 2.12 9.47
C LEU A 39 0.01 2.80 8.87
N LEU A 40 -0.43 2.37 7.69
CA LEU A 40 -1.62 2.92 7.03
C LEU A 40 -2.89 2.68 7.85
N GLU A 41 -3.00 1.53 8.52
CA GLU A 41 -4.13 1.24 9.40
C GLU A 41 -4.18 2.20 10.59
N ASN A 42 -3.03 2.67 11.06
CA ASN A 42 -2.92 3.46 12.28
C ASN A 42 -2.94 4.98 12.06
N ILE A 43 -2.87 5.46 10.83
CA ILE A 43 -3.01 6.89 10.57
C ILE A 43 -4.49 7.27 10.56
N GLU A 44 -4.79 8.48 11.00
CA GLU A 44 -6.16 9.01 10.99
C GLU A 44 -6.46 9.76 9.70
N ASN A 45 -5.45 10.40 9.13
CA ASN A 45 -5.60 11.24 7.96
C ASN A 45 -4.48 10.94 6.97
N ILE A 46 -4.81 10.86 5.68
CA ILE A 46 -3.83 10.56 4.64
C ILE A 46 -2.70 11.60 4.59
N ALA A 47 -2.99 12.86 4.92
CA ALA A 47 -1.98 13.92 4.96
C ALA A 47 -0.87 13.63 5.97
N ASP A 48 -1.14 12.80 6.99
CA ASP A 48 -0.15 12.43 7.99
C ASP A 48 1.04 11.68 7.37
N LEU A 49 0.86 11.07 6.21
CA LEU A 49 1.94 10.35 5.52
C LEU A 49 3.10 11.27 5.13
N ARG A 50 2.85 12.55 4.98
CA ARG A 50 3.89 13.55 4.66
C ARG A 50 4.86 13.77 5.81
N ASN A 51 4.45 13.42 7.03
CA ASN A 51 5.30 13.56 8.22
C ASN A 51 6.33 12.42 8.34
N PHE A 52 6.19 11.38 7.54
CA PHE A 52 7.10 10.24 7.54
C PHE A 52 8.06 10.39 6.36
N LYS A 53 9.22 10.98 6.59
CA LYS A 53 10.17 11.35 5.53
C LYS A 53 10.58 10.20 4.61
N GLY A 54 10.76 9.02 5.15
CA GLY A 54 11.20 7.87 4.36
C GLY A 54 10.16 7.30 3.42
N LEU A 55 8.90 7.71 3.54
CA LEU A 55 7.81 7.16 2.73
C LEU A 55 7.72 7.77 1.33
N ASN A 56 8.21 8.99 1.13
CA ASN A 56 8.07 9.70 -0.14
C ASN A 56 6.66 9.57 -0.70
N PHE A 57 5.67 9.92 0.10
CA PHE A 57 4.27 9.88 -0.30
C PHE A 57 4.03 10.84 -1.47
N GLU A 58 3.45 10.32 -2.56
CA GLU A 58 3.21 11.13 -3.75
C GLU A 58 2.01 10.62 -4.54
N PRO A 59 1.28 11.54 -5.22
CA PRO A 59 0.28 11.15 -6.21
C PRO A 59 0.98 10.67 -7.49
N LEU A 60 0.39 9.69 -8.15
CA LEU A 60 0.90 9.18 -9.42
C LEU A 60 0.24 9.91 -10.60
N LYS A 61 0.88 9.85 -11.76
CA LYS A 61 0.47 10.58 -12.96
C LYS A 61 0.24 9.62 -14.12
N GLY A 62 -0.23 10.17 -15.25
CA GLY A 62 -0.42 9.42 -16.48
C GLY A 62 -1.50 8.35 -16.33
N THR A 63 -1.18 7.13 -16.74
CA THR A 63 -2.13 6.00 -16.67
C THR A 63 -2.49 5.60 -15.25
N LYS A 64 -1.68 6.03 -14.28
CA LYS A 64 -1.91 5.75 -12.86
C LYS A 64 -2.51 6.94 -12.10
N LYS A 65 -3.02 7.93 -12.81
CA LYS A 65 -3.69 9.07 -12.18
C LYS A 65 -4.82 8.58 -11.27
N GLY A 66 -4.89 9.14 -10.07
CA GLY A 66 -5.85 8.70 -9.04
C GLY A 66 -5.26 7.73 -8.03
N LEU A 67 -4.07 7.19 -8.32
CA LEU A 67 -3.33 6.39 -7.36
C LEU A 67 -2.30 7.25 -6.64
N TYR A 68 -1.89 6.76 -5.47
CA TYR A 68 -0.82 7.32 -4.65
C TYR A 68 0.18 6.23 -4.38
N SER A 69 1.39 6.60 -4.00
CA SER A 69 2.39 5.61 -3.61
C SER A 69 3.19 6.04 -2.39
N ILE A 70 3.65 5.05 -1.64
CA ILE A 70 4.63 5.22 -0.57
C ILE A 70 5.76 4.21 -0.80
N ARG A 71 6.96 4.59 -0.37
CA ARG A 71 8.14 3.73 -0.51
C ARG A 71 8.09 2.57 0.47
N ILE A 72 8.39 1.37 -0.02
CA ILE A 72 8.63 0.19 0.80
C ILE A 72 10.14 0.06 1.06
N ASP A 73 10.93 0.10 -0.01
CA ASP A 73 12.40 0.08 0.01
C ASP A 73 12.94 0.83 -1.21
N MET A 74 14.19 0.61 -1.56
CA MET A 74 14.82 1.31 -2.70
C MET A 74 14.22 0.93 -4.04
N LYS A 75 13.58 -0.25 -4.14
CA LYS A 75 13.04 -0.76 -5.41
C LYS A 75 11.52 -0.70 -5.48
N TYR A 76 10.84 -0.95 -4.36
CA TYR A 76 9.40 -1.16 -4.36
C TYR A 76 8.65 0.00 -3.75
N ARG A 77 7.49 0.28 -4.35
CA ARG A 77 6.53 1.25 -3.82
C ARG A 77 5.17 0.60 -3.72
N LEU A 78 4.46 0.89 -2.65
CA LEU A 78 3.09 0.45 -2.45
C LEU A 78 2.16 1.46 -3.12
N GLU A 79 1.35 0.98 -4.06
CA GLU A 79 0.38 1.81 -4.77
C GLU A 79 -1.03 1.55 -4.23
N PHE A 80 -1.75 2.63 -4.01
CA PHE A 80 -3.11 2.55 -3.45
C PHE A 80 -3.96 3.73 -3.93
N SER A 81 -5.27 3.55 -3.89
CA SER A 81 -6.20 4.64 -4.06
C SER A 81 -6.85 4.96 -2.72
N ILE A 82 -7.49 6.12 -2.66
CA ILE A 82 -8.18 6.59 -1.46
C ILE A 82 -9.66 6.66 -1.78
N GLY A 83 -10.44 5.95 -0.98
CA GLY A 83 -11.88 5.97 -1.07
C GLY A 83 -12.51 6.47 0.21
N LYS A 84 -13.82 6.33 0.31
CA LYS A 84 -14.57 6.77 1.47
C LYS A 84 -15.65 5.74 1.78
N ASN A 85 -15.74 5.35 3.05
CA ASN A 85 -16.81 4.50 3.50
C ASN A 85 -18.12 5.29 3.47
N LYS A 86 -19.13 4.79 2.77
CA LYS A 86 -20.39 5.51 2.57
C LYS A 86 -21.24 5.62 3.83
N VAL A 87 -21.03 4.73 4.78
CA VAL A 87 -21.78 4.70 6.05
C VAL A 87 -21.09 5.55 7.11
N THR A 88 -19.80 5.29 7.36
CA THR A 88 -19.04 5.98 8.41
C THR A 88 -18.48 7.32 7.98
N LEU A 89 -18.40 7.56 6.67
CA LEU A 89 -17.77 8.73 6.04
C LEU A 89 -16.27 8.83 6.29
N LEU A 90 -15.66 7.75 6.80
CA LEU A 90 -14.22 7.69 7.04
C LEU A 90 -13.48 7.27 5.76
N GLY A 91 -12.22 7.66 5.68
CA GLY A 91 -11.36 7.31 4.55
C GLY A 91 -11.02 5.83 4.51
N ILE A 92 -10.89 5.30 3.30
CA ILE A 92 -10.48 3.92 3.04
C ILE A 92 -9.24 3.97 2.15
N ILE A 93 -8.24 3.15 2.48
CA ILE A 93 -7.09 2.92 1.60
C ILE A 93 -7.34 1.61 0.85
N ILE A 94 -7.30 1.68 -0.46
CA ILE A 94 -7.52 0.52 -1.33
C ILE A 94 -6.18 0.14 -1.95
N VAL A 95 -5.61 -0.96 -1.47
CA VAL A 95 -4.30 -1.44 -1.90
C VAL A 95 -4.40 -2.03 -3.30
N LYS A 96 -3.61 -1.51 -4.23
CA LYS A 96 -3.65 -1.89 -5.64
C LYS A 96 -2.48 -2.75 -6.08
N ASP A 97 -1.26 -2.35 -5.74
CA ASP A 97 -0.08 -3.05 -6.23
C ASP A 97 1.15 -2.77 -5.37
N LEU A 98 2.12 -3.65 -5.48
CA LEU A 98 3.45 -3.47 -4.93
C LEU A 98 4.40 -3.51 -6.13
N SER A 99 4.81 -2.35 -6.59
CA SER A 99 5.45 -2.15 -7.88
C SER A 99 6.94 -1.80 -7.75
N ASN A 100 7.75 -2.32 -8.65
CA ASN A 100 9.18 -2.02 -8.72
C ASN A 100 9.57 -1.24 -9.99
N HIS A 101 8.61 -0.59 -10.64
CA HIS A 101 8.86 0.17 -11.87
C HIS A 101 9.45 1.57 -11.63
N TYR A 102 9.78 1.88 -10.39
CA TYR A 102 10.34 3.17 -10.01
C TYR A 102 11.86 3.11 -10.05
N ARG A 103 12.45 4.16 -10.57
CA ARG A 103 13.91 4.30 -10.68
C ARG A 103 14.36 5.65 -10.14
#